data_37528bf00d1a169418233e7d82764ac1
#
_entry.id   37528bf00d1a169418233e7d82764ac1
#
_cell.length_a   1.000
_cell.length_b   1.000
_cell.length_c   1.000
_cell.angle_alpha   90.00
_cell.angle_beta   90.00
_cell.angle_gamma   90.00
#
_symmetry.space_group_name_H-M   'P 1'
#
loop_
_entity.id
_entity.type
_entity.pdbx_description
1 polymer ?
#
loop_
_entity_poly.entity_id
_entity_poly.type
_entity_poly.pdbx_seq_one_letter_code
_entity_poly.pdbx_strand_id
1 'polypeptide(L)'
;MGLHDGHRKRLKEQFLNHSDGFHDHQLLELLLCYAIPQGDVNGLAHRLLDRFGSLAGVLDARPEALEQVPGVGEHTAVLLKLIPVLSGRYQADRAGMGTILDSTQAAGQYLRPYFSQGARYEMAYLVCLDGKYKVLGCHKLD
;
A
#
# COMPACT_ATOMS: atom_id res chain seq x y z
N MET A 1 30.04 -0.31 9.84
CA MET A 1 29.05 0.67 9.40
C MET A 1 29.35 1.12 7.98
N GLY A 2 28.37 1.08 7.12
CA GLY A 2 28.53 1.48 5.75
C GLY A 2 28.09 2.92 5.51
N LEU A 3 28.43 3.42 4.33
CA LEU A 3 28.01 4.75 3.89
C LEU A 3 26.49 4.90 3.89
N HIS A 4 25.78 3.80 3.69
CA HIS A 4 24.32 3.80 3.58
C HIS A 4 23.60 3.96 4.92
N ASP A 5 24.27 3.69 6.04
CA ASP A 5 23.64 3.80 7.37
C ASP A 5 23.25 5.24 7.68
N GLY A 6 24.12 6.20 7.41
CA GLY A 6 23.83 7.61 7.61
C GLY A 6 22.73 8.10 6.68
N HIS A 7 22.74 7.64 5.44
CA HIS A 7 21.71 8.00 4.46
C HIS A 7 20.33 7.48 4.89
N ARG A 8 20.27 6.22 5.34
CA ARG A 8 19.01 5.62 5.78
C ARG A 8 18.43 6.37 6.99
N LYS A 9 19.29 6.75 7.92
CA LYS A 9 18.86 7.51 9.09
C LYS A 9 18.29 8.86 8.67
N ARG A 10 18.98 9.57 7.77
CA ARG A 10 18.50 10.86 7.28
C ARG A 10 17.18 10.72 6.53
N LEU A 11 17.03 9.67 5.74
CA LEU A 11 15.81 9.43 4.98
C LEU A 11 14.61 9.21 5.93
N LYS A 12 14.81 8.46 6.99
CA LYS A 12 13.78 8.24 8.01
C LYS A 12 13.40 9.53 8.72
N GLU A 13 14.38 10.34 9.09
CA GLU A 13 14.15 11.62 9.73
C GLU A 13 13.39 12.57 8.82
N GLN A 14 13.78 12.64 7.56
CA GLN A 14 13.09 13.46 6.57
C GLN A 14 11.64 13.01 6.38
N PHE A 15 11.40 11.70 6.36
CA PHE A 15 10.04 11.18 6.21
C PHE A 15 9.16 11.61 7.39
N LEU A 16 9.67 11.50 8.61
CA LEU A 16 8.89 11.86 9.80
C LEU A 16 8.58 13.35 9.86
N ASN A 17 9.48 14.20 9.35
CA ASN A 17 9.32 15.64 9.42
C ASN A 17 8.64 16.24 8.19
N HIS A 18 8.84 15.66 7.02
CA HIS A 18 8.41 16.25 5.75
C HIS A 18 7.95 15.19 4.74
N SER A 19 7.05 14.28 5.15
CA SER A 19 6.59 13.19 4.29
C SER A 19 5.97 13.68 2.98
N ASP A 20 5.29 14.81 3.01
CA ASP A 20 4.61 15.36 1.84
C ASP A 20 5.56 15.76 0.73
N GLY A 21 6.82 16.02 1.06
CA GLY A 21 7.82 16.39 0.07
C GLY A 21 8.54 15.21 -0.58
N PHE A 22 8.17 13.98 -0.22
CA PHE A 22 8.84 12.80 -0.76
C PHE A 22 8.34 12.48 -2.16
N HIS A 23 9.30 12.19 -3.04
CA HIS A 23 9.01 11.62 -4.36
C HIS A 23 8.74 10.12 -4.22
N ASP A 24 8.11 9.55 -5.24
CA ASP A 24 7.78 8.12 -5.24
C ASP A 24 9.00 7.23 -5.03
N HIS A 25 10.14 7.56 -5.67
CA HIS A 25 11.34 6.77 -5.50
C HIS A 25 11.89 6.83 -4.08
N GLN A 26 11.70 7.97 -3.39
CA GLN A 26 12.16 8.10 -2.00
C GLN A 26 11.29 7.29 -1.04
N LEU A 27 9.97 7.28 -1.26
CA LEU A 27 9.05 6.45 -0.47
C LEU A 27 9.37 4.98 -0.67
N LEU A 28 9.60 4.57 -1.91
CA LEU A 28 9.92 3.19 -2.22
C LEU A 28 11.28 2.80 -1.64
N GLU A 29 12.27 3.68 -1.73
CA GLU A 29 13.58 3.45 -1.14
C GLU A 29 13.47 3.24 0.37
N LEU A 30 12.72 4.10 1.05
CA LEU A 30 12.52 3.97 2.50
C LEU A 30 11.87 2.64 2.86
N LEU A 31 10.85 2.25 2.11
CA LEU A 31 10.19 0.98 2.32
C LEU A 31 11.15 -0.20 2.15
N LEU A 32 11.97 -0.15 1.09
CA LEU A 32 12.93 -1.22 0.81
C LEU A 32 14.01 -1.33 1.89
N CYS A 33 14.30 -0.26 2.60
CA CYS A 33 15.25 -0.30 3.72
C CYS A 33 14.85 -1.32 4.78
N TYR A 34 13.56 -1.55 4.96
CA TYR A 34 13.08 -2.49 5.98
C TYR A 34 13.14 -3.94 5.52
N ALA A 35 13.13 -4.18 4.21
CA ALA A 35 13.23 -5.53 3.67
C ALA A 35 14.68 -5.91 3.39
N ILE A 36 15.53 -4.93 3.08
CA ILE A 36 16.91 -5.13 2.67
C ILE A 36 17.79 -4.33 3.63
N PRO A 37 18.30 -4.97 4.69
CA PRO A 37 19.00 -4.24 5.77
C PRO A 37 20.34 -3.66 5.36
N GLN A 38 20.97 -4.16 4.30
CA GLN A 38 22.26 -3.67 3.85
C GLN A 38 22.27 -3.45 2.36
N GLY A 39 23.09 -2.49 1.91
CA GLY A 39 23.27 -2.21 0.50
C GLY A 39 22.50 -1.00 0.04
N ASP A 40 22.67 -0.69 -1.23
CA ASP A 40 22.04 0.48 -1.86
C ASP A 40 20.69 0.10 -2.43
N VAL A 41 19.65 0.58 -1.78
CA VAL A 41 18.27 0.34 -2.25
C VAL A 41 17.74 1.49 -3.12
N ASN A 42 18.48 2.59 -3.24
CA ASN A 42 18.09 3.69 -4.13
C ASN A 42 18.04 3.22 -5.58
N GLY A 43 19.10 2.53 -6.03
CA GLY A 43 19.12 1.98 -7.39
C GLY A 43 18.00 0.98 -7.63
N LEU A 44 17.70 0.14 -6.63
CA LEU A 44 16.63 -0.82 -6.74
C LEU A 44 15.27 -0.12 -6.87
N ALA A 45 15.05 0.94 -6.08
CA ALA A 45 13.81 1.71 -6.17
C ALA A 45 13.62 2.28 -7.57
N HIS A 46 14.67 2.84 -8.15
CA HIS A 46 14.60 3.37 -9.52
C HIS A 46 14.34 2.27 -10.54
N ARG A 47 14.99 1.11 -10.41
CA ARG A 47 14.77 0.00 -11.34
C ARG A 47 13.33 -0.50 -11.30
N LEU A 48 12.75 -0.58 -10.10
CA LEU A 48 11.37 -1.00 -9.96
C LEU A 48 10.41 -0.01 -10.62
N LEU A 49 10.61 1.28 -10.39
CA LEU A 49 9.77 2.30 -11.00
C LEU A 49 9.91 2.32 -12.52
N ASP A 50 11.13 2.14 -13.02
CA ASP A 50 11.37 2.08 -14.46
C ASP A 50 10.72 0.85 -15.09
N ARG A 51 10.81 -0.30 -14.42
CA ARG A 51 10.27 -1.55 -14.94
C ARG A 51 8.73 -1.53 -15.00
N PHE A 52 8.09 -1.02 -13.97
CA PHE A 52 6.64 -1.09 -13.84
C PHE A 52 5.93 0.23 -14.11
N GLY A 53 6.67 1.29 -14.37
CA GLY A 53 6.14 2.55 -14.87
C GLY A 53 5.65 3.55 -13.84
N SER A 54 5.29 3.09 -12.64
CA SER A 54 4.78 3.96 -11.58
C SER A 54 4.82 3.23 -10.25
N LEU A 55 4.61 3.96 -9.17
CA LEU A 55 4.50 3.35 -7.84
C LEU A 55 3.33 2.36 -7.81
N ALA A 56 2.19 2.74 -8.37
CA ALA A 56 1.05 1.82 -8.45
C ALA A 56 1.40 0.57 -9.26
N GLY A 57 2.13 0.75 -10.37
CA GLY A 57 2.58 -0.39 -11.18
C GLY A 57 3.45 -1.37 -10.41
N VAL A 58 4.35 -0.84 -9.56
CA VAL A 58 5.20 -1.67 -8.71
C VAL A 58 4.34 -2.45 -7.71
N LEU A 59 3.44 -1.76 -7.02
CA LEU A 59 2.65 -2.36 -5.95
C LEU A 59 1.58 -3.32 -6.47
N ASP A 60 1.14 -3.13 -7.71
CA ASP A 60 0.15 -4.00 -8.35
C ASP A 60 0.77 -5.18 -9.08
N ALA A 61 2.09 -5.18 -9.28
CA ALA A 61 2.77 -6.23 -10.01
C ALA A 61 2.66 -7.58 -9.29
N ARG A 62 2.67 -8.67 -10.05
CA ARG A 62 2.64 -10.01 -9.47
C ARG A 62 3.95 -10.29 -8.74
N PRO A 63 3.91 -11.07 -7.66
CA PRO A 63 5.16 -11.43 -6.96
C PRO A 63 6.23 -12.02 -7.88
N GLU A 64 5.82 -12.86 -8.82
CA GLU A 64 6.75 -13.48 -9.76
C GLU A 64 7.45 -12.44 -10.63
N ALA A 65 6.71 -11.43 -11.07
CA ALA A 65 7.29 -10.34 -11.87
C ALA A 65 8.23 -9.47 -11.03
N LEU A 66 7.88 -9.22 -9.78
CA LEU A 66 8.74 -8.46 -8.87
C LEU A 66 10.06 -9.18 -8.63
N GLU A 67 10.01 -10.49 -8.43
CA GLU A 67 11.22 -11.28 -8.15
C GLU A 67 12.15 -11.40 -9.35
N GLN A 68 11.68 -11.08 -10.55
CA GLN A 68 12.54 -11.02 -11.73
C GLN A 68 13.45 -9.81 -11.74
N VAL A 69 13.14 -8.79 -10.95
CA VAL A 69 14.00 -7.61 -10.83
C VAL A 69 15.20 -7.97 -9.94
N PRO A 70 16.44 -7.79 -10.44
CA PRO A 70 17.62 -8.09 -9.62
C PRO A 70 17.59 -7.32 -8.31
N GLY A 71 17.78 -8.03 -7.20
CA GLY A 71 17.73 -7.46 -5.87
C GLY A 71 16.42 -7.69 -5.13
N VAL A 72 15.39 -8.18 -5.82
CA VAL A 72 14.10 -8.45 -5.19
C VAL A 72 13.98 -9.96 -4.93
N GLY A 73 13.95 -10.32 -3.64
CA GLY A 73 13.67 -11.68 -3.23
C GLY A 73 12.24 -11.83 -2.74
N GLU A 74 11.97 -13.01 -2.16
CA GLU A 74 10.63 -13.35 -1.68
C GLU A 74 10.14 -12.36 -0.60
N HIS A 75 11.00 -12.03 0.35
CA HIS A 75 10.61 -11.12 1.45
C HIS A 75 10.28 -9.73 0.94
N THR A 76 11.06 -9.24 -0.01
CA THR A 76 10.80 -7.92 -0.60
C THR A 76 9.51 -7.93 -1.40
N ALA A 77 9.25 -8.99 -2.14
CA ALA A 77 8.01 -9.12 -2.90
C ALA A 77 6.79 -9.14 -1.98
N VAL A 78 6.86 -9.87 -0.87
CA VAL A 78 5.78 -9.91 0.13
C VAL A 78 5.55 -8.51 0.71
N LEU A 79 6.63 -7.81 1.07
CA LEU A 79 6.50 -6.46 1.62
C LEU A 79 5.78 -5.53 0.64
N LEU A 80 6.18 -5.57 -0.63
CA LEU A 80 5.57 -4.72 -1.65
C LEU A 80 4.09 -5.06 -1.85
N LYS A 81 3.74 -6.34 -1.81
CA LYS A 81 2.34 -6.76 -1.98
C LYS A 81 1.49 -6.46 -0.75
N LEU A 82 2.12 -6.35 0.42
CA LEU A 82 1.42 -6.03 1.67
C LEU A 82 0.89 -4.60 1.68
N ILE A 83 1.59 -3.67 1.07
CA ILE A 83 1.27 -2.25 1.15
C ILE A 83 -0.13 -1.91 0.60
N PRO A 84 -0.52 -2.34 -0.60
CA PRO A 84 -1.88 -2.03 -1.08
C PRO A 84 -2.97 -2.62 -0.18
N VAL A 85 -2.73 -3.81 0.38
CA VAL A 85 -3.69 -4.44 1.28
C VAL A 85 -3.86 -3.62 2.55
N LEU A 86 -2.75 -3.20 3.16
CA LEU A 86 -2.79 -2.34 4.34
C LEU A 86 -3.44 -1.00 4.02
N SER A 87 -3.11 -0.41 2.88
CA SER A 87 -3.68 0.87 2.45
C SER A 87 -5.20 0.77 2.31
N GLY A 88 -5.69 -0.30 1.68
CA GLY A 88 -7.11 -0.51 1.52
C GLY A 88 -7.84 -0.68 2.85
N ARG A 89 -7.27 -1.48 3.75
CA ARG A 89 -7.85 -1.67 5.09
C ARG A 89 -7.85 -0.39 5.90
N TYR A 90 -6.76 0.36 5.82
CA TYR A 90 -6.64 1.64 6.50
C TYR A 90 -7.73 2.62 6.03
N GLN A 91 -7.90 2.74 4.71
CA GLN A 91 -8.91 3.62 4.15
C GLN A 91 -10.31 3.17 4.52
N ALA A 92 -10.57 1.87 4.50
CA ALA A 92 -11.86 1.31 4.84
C ALA A 92 -12.21 1.56 6.31
N ASP A 93 -11.24 1.39 7.22
CA ASP A 93 -11.46 1.66 8.62
C ASP A 93 -11.82 3.12 8.86
N ARG A 94 -11.08 4.02 8.22
CA ARG A 94 -11.37 5.45 8.36
C ARG A 94 -12.73 5.82 7.80
N ALA A 95 -13.09 5.27 6.66
CA ALA A 95 -14.35 5.56 6.00
C ALA A 95 -15.55 4.97 6.77
N GLY A 96 -15.33 3.83 7.43
CA GLY A 96 -16.41 3.12 8.12
C GLY A 96 -16.81 3.71 9.48
N MET A 97 -15.92 4.52 10.07
CA MET A 97 -16.14 5.03 11.43
C MET A 97 -17.26 6.07 11.44
N GLY A 98 -18.47 5.65 11.86
CA GLY A 98 -19.61 6.54 11.97
C GLY A 98 -20.25 6.98 10.67
N THR A 99 -19.85 6.38 9.55
CA THR A 99 -20.39 6.72 8.24
C THR A 99 -21.87 6.36 8.15
N ILE A 100 -22.68 7.29 7.60
CA ILE A 100 -24.10 7.05 7.32
C ILE A 100 -24.24 6.81 5.82
N LEU A 101 -24.79 5.65 5.46
CA LEU A 101 -24.98 5.27 4.06
C LEU A 101 -26.45 5.50 3.67
N ASP A 102 -26.76 6.75 3.36
CA ASP A 102 -28.13 7.17 3.04
C ASP A 102 -28.38 7.31 1.54
N SER A 103 -27.39 6.96 0.70
CA SER A 103 -27.56 7.01 -0.76
C SER A 103 -26.67 5.96 -1.40
N THR A 104 -26.98 5.62 -2.65
CA THR A 104 -26.17 4.70 -3.44
C THR A 104 -24.76 5.23 -3.63
N GLN A 105 -24.61 6.53 -3.81
CA GLN A 105 -23.31 7.15 -3.98
C GLN A 105 -22.46 7.00 -2.73
N ALA A 106 -23.03 7.25 -1.55
CA ALA A 106 -22.32 7.08 -0.29
C ALA A 106 -21.88 5.64 -0.09
N ALA A 107 -22.78 4.68 -0.41
CA ALA A 107 -22.44 3.26 -0.32
C ALA A 107 -21.30 2.89 -1.27
N GLY A 108 -21.33 3.40 -2.50
CA GLY A 108 -20.28 3.15 -3.47
C GLY A 108 -18.93 3.70 -3.02
N GLN A 109 -18.91 4.89 -2.47
CA GLN A 109 -17.68 5.49 -1.96
C GLN A 109 -17.14 4.73 -0.77
N TYR A 110 -18.03 4.26 0.11
CA TYR A 110 -17.61 3.46 1.27
C TYR A 110 -16.96 2.15 0.85
N LEU A 111 -17.50 1.47 -0.15
CA LEU A 111 -17.01 0.17 -0.59
C LEU A 111 -15.76 0.24 -1.47
N ARG A 112 -15.47 1.40 -2.07
CA ARG A 112 -14.34 1.54 -3.00
C ARG A 112 -13.00 1.08 -2.43
N PRO A 113 -12.62 1.42 -1.20
CA PRO A 113 -11.31 0.99 -0.66
C PRO A 113 -11.19 -0.53 -0.57
N TYR A 114 -12.28 -1.24 -0.35
CA TYR A 114 -12.24 -2.70 -0.26
C TYR A 114 -11.92 -3.34 -1.62
N PHE A 115 -12.37 -2.72 -2.70
CA PHE A 115 -12.14 -3.23 -4.05
C PHE A 115 -10.81 -2.75 -4.63
N SER A 116 -10.22 -1.70 -4.08
CA SER A 116 -8.94 -1.17 -4.55
C SER A 116 -7.73 -2.01 -4.17
N GLN A 117 -7.93 -3.07 -3.39
CA GLN A 117 -6.85 -3.96 -2.94
C GLN A 117 -6.45 -4.98 -4.00
N GLY A 118 -6.67 -4.67 -5.27
CA GLY A 118 -6.45 -5.64 -6.33
C GLY A 118 -7.45 -6.77 -6.26
N ALA A 119 -8.61 -6.50 -5.72
CA ALA A 119 -9.64 -7.48 -5.50
C ALA A 119 -10.07 -8.14 -6.82
N ARG A 120 -10.40 -9.40 -6.71
CA ARG A 120 -10.91 -10.15 -7.84
C ARG A 120 -12.42 -10.03 -7.87
N TYR A 121 -13.01 -10.44 -8.99
CA TYR A 121 -14.46 -10.33 -9.19
C TYR A 121 -15.25 -11.18 -8.20
N GLU A 122 -14.62 -12.20 -7.64
CA GLU A 122 -15.24 -13.09 -6.68
C GLU A 122 -15.36 -12.50 -5.28
N MET A 123 -14.66 -11.40 -5.02
CA MET A 123 -14.71 -10.77 -3.71
C MET A 123 -15.97 -9.92 -3.57
N ALA A 124 -16.73 -10.18 -2.54
CA ALA A 124 -17.93 -9.42 -2.23
C ALA A 124 -17.91 -9.06 -0.75
N TYR A 125 -18.52 -7.93 -0.42
CA TYR A 125 -18.61 -7.44 0.96
C TYR A 125 -20.05 -7.17 1.34
N LEU A 126 -20.39 -7.54 2.57
CA LEU A 126 -21.68 -7.21 3.17
C LEU A 126 -21.48 -6.04 4.12
N VAL A 127 -22.18 -4.93 3.86
CA VAL A 127 -22.16 -3.76 4.74
C VAL A 127 -23.37 -3.84 5.66
N CYS A 128 -23.10 -3.93 6.97
CA CYS A 128 -24.15 -4.02 7.97
C CYS A 128 -24.53 -2.62 8.46
N LEU A 129 -25.83 -2.31 8.47
CA LEU A 129 -26.33 -1.00 8.87
C LEU A 129 -27.28 -1.16 10.05
N ASP A 130 -27.32 -0.12 10.91
CA ASP A 130 -28.34 -0.05 11.97
C ASP A 130 -29.60 0.64 11.44
N GLY A 131 -30.60 0.86 12.29
CA GLY A 131 -31.86 1.48 11.91
C GLY A 131 -31.73 2.93 11.44
N LYS A 132 -30.56 3.54 11.59
CA LYS A 132 -30.25 4.90 11.13
C LYS A 132 -29.32 4.90 9.93
N TYR A 133 -29.12 3.75 9.30
CA TYR A 133 -28.21 3.56 8.19
C TYR A 133 -26.75 3.80 8.54
N LYS A 134 -26.41 3.74 9.82
CA LYS A 134 -25.03 3.86 10.27
C LYS A 134 -24.31 2.53 10.08
N VAL A 135 -23.06 2.58 9.62
CA VAL A 135 -22.28 1.37 9.39
C VAL A 135 -21.97 0.69 10.73
N LEU A 136 -22.41 -0.56 10.87
CA LEU A 136 -22.09 -1.41 12.02
C LEU A 136 -20.87 -2.27 11.77
N GLY A 137 -20.60 -2.59 10.51
CA GLY A 137 -19.47 -3.40 10.13
C GLY A 137 -19.47 -3.69 8.65
N CYS A 138 -18.41 -4.33 8.18
CA CYS A 138 -18.31 -4.74 6.80
C CYS A 138 -17.67 -6.13 6.76
N HIS A 139 -18.37 -7.09 6.16
CA HIS A 139 -17.93 -8.48 6.12
C HIS A 139 -17.71 -8.93 4.68
N LYS A 140 -16.56 -9.57 4.45
CA LYS A 140 -16.26 -10.16 3.16
C LYS A 140 -17.11 -11.41 2.97
N LEU A 141 -17.73 -11.51 1.80
CA LEU A 141 -18.49 -12.69 1.41
C LEU A 141 -17.66 -13.56 0.49
N ASP A 142 -17.62 -14.84 0.75
CA ASP A 142 -16.90 -15.82 -0.08
C ASP A 142 -17.78 -16.39 -1.18
#